data_aa3b0a7145d497ed0128f00d72b5c153
#
_entry.id   aa3b0a7145d497ed0128f00d72b5c153
#
_cell.length_a   1.000
_cell.length_b   1.000
_cell.length_c   1.000
_cell.angle_alpha   90.00
_cell.angle_beta   90.00
_cell.angle_gamma   90.00
#
_symmetry.space_group_name_H-M   'P 1'
#
loop_
_entity.id
_entity.type
_entity.pdbx_description
1 polymer ?
#
loop_
_entity_poly.entity_id
_entity_poly.type
_entity_poly.pdbx_seq_one_letter_code
_entity_poly.pdbx_strand_id
1 'polypeptide(L)'
;IRSAIAIAKGANRTISFTLSDSFCVSRHKDEWIDLIHGQVDILFGNEDEIKELSGCGTLTEAAQWIQGKVKVACLTLAERGSIIVTEDEIIGVGAKAVSQVIDSTGAGDLYASGFLFGYARGLDLKICGELASIAAAEIITHTGARPLVPLKSLIESEFRN
;
A
#
# COMPACT_ATOMS: atom_id res chain seq x y z
N ILE A 1 18.08 2.85 -6.85
CA ILE A 1 17.25 2.00 -5.99
C ILE A 1 18.13 0.93 -5.33
N ARG A 2 18.82 0.03 -6.06
CA ARG A 2 19.60 -1.10 -5.51
C ARG A 2 20.65 -0.67 -4.47
N SER A 3 21.39 0.42 -4.70
CA SER A 3 22.38 0.94 -3.73
C SER A 3 21.73 1.40 -2.42
N ALA A 4 20.57 2.06 -2.49
CA ALA A 4 19.83 2.48 -1.30
C ALA A 4 19.30 1.27 -0.50
N ILE A 5 18.79 0.25 -1.19
CA ILE A 5 18.34 -1.00 -0.58
C ILE A 5 19.52 -1.70 0.12
N ALA A 6 20.69 -1.80 -0.54
CA ALA A 6 21.86 -2.43 0.06
C ALA A 6 22.32 -1.73 1.35
N ILE A 7 22.33 -0.39 1.37
CA ILE A 7 22.66 0.40 2.56
C ILE A 7 21.64 0.17 3.68
N ALA A 8 20.36 0.21 3.35
CA ALA A 8 19.29 0.03 4.33
C ALA A 8 19.29 -1.39 4.92
N LYS A 9 19.47 -2.42 4.09
CA LYS A 9 19.60 -3.83 4.54
C LYS A 9 20.84 -4.02 5.41
N GLY A 10 21.98 -3.41 5.05
CA GLY A 10 23.18 -3.42 5.88
C GLY A 10 22.98 -2.78 7.25
N ALA A 11 22.04 -1.86 7.38
CA ALA A 11 21.63 -1.22 8.62
C ALA A 11 20.40 -1.90 9.29
N ASN A 12 19.97 -3.09 8.83
CA ASN A 12 18.80 -3.82 9.31
C ASN A 12 17.50 -2.99 9.26
N ARG A 13 17.31 -2.20 8.20
CA ARG A 13 16.10 -1.38 8.00
C ARG A 13 15.11 -2.10 7.11
N THR A 14 13.82 -1.93 7.42
CA THR A 14 12.70 -2.40 6.61
C THR A 14 12.64 -1.61 5.31
N ILE A 15 12.44 -2.31 4.20
CA ILE A 15 12.28 -1.73 2.87
C ILE A 15 10.82 -1.77 2.48
N SER A 16 10.24 -0.60 2.28
CA SER A 16 8.94 -0.46 1.63
C SER A 16 9.10 0.01 0.18
N PHE A 17 8.29 -0.53 -0.70
CA PHE A 17 8.33 -0.24 -2.13
C PHE A 17 6.92 -0.05 -2.68
N THR A 18 6.72 0.92 -3.57
CA THR A 18 5.46 1.10 -4.30
C THR A 18 5.64 0.77 -5.77
N LEU A 19 4.64 0.15 -6.38
CA LEU A 19 4.60 -0.15 -7.80
C LEU A 19 4.38 1.11 -8.66
N SER A 20 3.87 2.18 -8.06
CA SER A 20 3.76 3.53 -8.60
C SER A 20 2.75 3.70 -9.73
N ASP A 21 2.93 3.02 -10.86
CA ASP A 21 1.97 2.98 -11.97
C ASP A 21 2.23 1.77 -12.88
N SER A 22 1.19 1.35 -13.62
CA SER A 22 1.24 0.18 -14.50
C SER A 22 2.23 0.31 -15.66
N PHE A 23 2.52 1.54 -16.14
CA PHE A 23 3.50 1.76 -17.20
C PHE A 23 4.93 1.54 -16.69
N CYS A 24 5.22 1.98 -15.46
CA CYS A 24 6.50 1.67 -14.80
C CYS A 24 6.64 0.17 -14.58
N VAL A 25 5.59 -0.50 -14.11
CA VAL A 25 5.58 -1.97 -13.93
C VAL A 25 5.89 -2.66 -15.25
N SER A 26 5.14 -2.37 -16.31
CA SER A 26 5.33 -3.00 -17.63
C SER A 26 6.75 -2.82 -18.18
N ARG A 27 7.32 -1.63 -17.98
CA ARG A 27 8.67 -1.28 -18.50
C ARG A 27 9.80 -1.96 -17.73
N HIS A 28 9.65 -2.20 -16.44
CA HIS A 28 10.68 -2.68 -15.52
C HIS A 28 10.29 -3.97 -14.80
N LYS A 29 9.40 -4.75 -15.39
CA LYS A 29 8.77 -5.93 -14.78
C LYS A 29 9.78 -6.90 -14.16
N ASP A 30 10.75 -7.34 -14.94
CA ASP A 30 11.75 -8.32 -14.49
C ASP A 30 12.63 -7.77 -13.37
N GLU A 31 13.03 -6.49 -13.48
CA GLU A 31 13.82 -5.82 -12.46
C GLU A 31 13.05 -5.68 -11.12
N TRP A 32 11.74 -5.46 -11.19
CA TRP A 32 10.90 -5.31 -10.01
C TRP A 32 10.59 -6.66 -9.37
N ILE A 33 10.34 -7.69 -10.16
CA ILE A 33 10.20 -9.06 -9.67
C ILE A 33 11.48 -9.46 -8.92
N ASP A 34 12.66 -9.14 -9.47
CA ASP A 34 13.94 -9.43 -8.84
C ASP A 34 14.17 -8.65 -7.52
N LEU A 35 13.71 -7.38 -7.45
CA LEU A 35 13.75 -6.59 -6.21
C LEU A 35 12.80 -7.14 -5.14
N ILE A 36 11.60 -7.53 -5.52
CA ILE A 36 10.57 -8.07 -4.62
C ILE A 36 11.04 -9.40 -4.03
N HIS A 37 11.68 -10.25 -4.83
CA HIS A 37 12.23 -11.50 -4.34
C HIS A 37 13.43 -11.26 -3.40
N GLY A 38 13.14 -11.13 -2.10
CA GLY A 38 14.14 -11.12 -1.02
C GLY A 38 14.71 -9.75 -0.64
N GLN A 39 14.31 -8.65 -1.30
CA GLN A 39 14.81 -7.31 -0.95
C GLN A 39 13.75 -6.38 -0.39
N VAL A 40 12.51 -6.50 -0.83
CA VAL A 40 11.37 -5.70 -0.35
C VAL A 40 10.67 -6.42 0.79
N ASP A 41 10.43 -5.70 1.89
CA ASP A 41 9.68 -6.22 3.03
C ASP A 41 8.18 -5.88 2.93
N ILE A 42 7.85 -4.66 2.49
CA ILE A 42 6.48 -4.17 2.36
C ILE A 42 6.26 -3.67 0.94
N LEU A 43 5.26 -4.21 0.24
CA LEU A 43 4.89 -3.80 -1.11
C LEU A 43 3.56 -3.03 -1.09
N PHE A 44 3.51 -1.90 -1.79
CA PHE A 44 2.28 -1.17 -2.08
C PHE A 44 2.00 -1.19 -3.59
N GLY A 45 0.73 -1.34 -3.93
CA GLY A 45 0.27 -1.26 -5.30
C GLY A 45 -1.26 -1.26 -5.37
N ASN A 46 -1.80 -1.01 -6.56
CA ASN A 46 -3.22 -1.20 -6.83
C ASN A 46 -3.47 -2.52 -7.58
N GLU A 47 -4.75 -2.83 -7.83
CA GLU A 47 -5.16 -4.06 -8.50
C GLU A 47 -4.52 -4.19 -9.90
N ASP A 48 -4.49 -3.12 -10.68
CA ASP A 48 -3.96 -3.16 -12.05
C ASP A 48 -2.44 -3.32 -12.06
N GLU A 49 -1.76 -2.63 -11.15
CA GLU A 49 -0.29 -2.74 -10.98
C GLU A 49 0.14 -4.14 -10.58
N ILE A 50 -0.55 -4.78 -9.62
CA ILE A 50 -0.17 -6.13 -9.19
C ILE A 50 -0.53 -7.18 -10.26
N LYS A 51 -1.62 -7.02 -11.00
CA LYS A 51 -1.95 -7.89 -12.14
C LYS A 51 -0.91 -7.75 -13.25
N GLU A 52 -0.50 -6.53 -13.59
CA GLU A 52 0.55 -6.28 -14.59
C GLU A 52 1.88 -6.93 -14.15
N LEU A 53 2.27 -6.73 -12.89
CA LEU A 53 3.51 -7.28 -12.35
C LEU A 53 3.52 -8.82 -12.35
N SER A 54 2.45 -9.43 -11.87
CA SER A 54 2.33 -10.89 -11.77
C SER A 54 2.07 -11.56 -13.12
N GLY A 55 1.45 -10.84 -14.06
CA GLY A 55 0.91 -11.41 -15.30
C GLY A 55 -0.38 -12.21 -15.10
N CYS A 56 -1.02 -12.07 -13.94
CA CYS A 56 -2.25 -12.77 -13.58
C CYS A 56 -3.49 -12.02 -14.12
N GLY A 57 -4.52 -12.77 -14.50
CA GLY A 57 -5.77 -12.20 -15.01
C GLY A 57 -6.70 -11.67 -13.93
N THR A 58 -6.60 -12.18 -12.70
CA THR A 58 -7.50 -11.86 -11.59
C THR A 58 -6.74 -11.38 -10.36
N LEU A 59 -7.40 -10.58 -9.52
CA LEU A 59 -6.86 -10.14 -8.23
C LEU A 59 -6.51 -11.33 -7.33
N THR A 60 -7.35 -12.36 -7.31
CA THR A 60 -7.13 -13.55 -6.48
C THR A 60 -5.83 -14.26 -6.86
N GLU A 61 -5.60 -14.48 -8.15
CA GLU A 61 -4.35 -15.09 -8.64
C GLU A 61 -3.14 -14.19 -8.34
N ALA A 62 -3.27 -12.87 -8.51
CA ALA A 62 -2.21 -11.91 -8.22
C ALA A 62 -1.88 -11.85 -6.72
N ALA A 63 -2.89 -11.91 -5.84
CA ALA A 63 -2.71 -11.99 -4.40
C ALA A 63 -2.00 -13.29 -3.99
N GLN A 64 -2.39 -14.43 -4.56
CA GLN A 64 -1.70 -15.70 -4.35
C GLN A 64 -0.26 -15.69 -4.88
N TRP A 65 -0.05 -15.01 -6.02
CA TRP A 65 1.29 -14.88 -6.60
C TRP A 65 2.25 -14.10 -5.70
N ILE A 66 1.79 -13.00 -5.05
CA ILE A 66 2.65 -12.19 -4.16
C ILE A 66 2.82 -12.80 -2.77
N GLN A 67 1.92 -13.70 -2.35
CA GLN A 67 1.94 -14.34 -1.04
C GLN A 67 3.27 -15.05 -0.77
N GLY A 68 3.90 -14.76 0.38
CA GLY A 68 5.20 -15.30 0.77
C GLY A 68 6.42 -14.70 0.04
N LYS A 69 6.25 -13.81 -0.95
CA LYS A 69 7.37 -13.13 -1.64
C LYS A 69 7.84 -11.87 -0.92
N VAL A 70 6.93 -11.24 -0.18
CA VAL A 70 7.19 -10.11 0.72
C VAL A 70 6.57 -10.41 2.07
N LYS A 71 6.98 -9.72 3.14
CA LYS A 71 6.35 -9.89 4.45
C LYS A 71 4.91 -9.40 4.45
N VAL A 72 4.65 -8.28 3.77
CA VAL A 72 3.33 -7.67 3.66
C VAL A 72 3.17 -7.05 2.27
N ALA A 73 2.07 -7.35 1.57
CA ALA A 73 1.66 -6.61 0.38
C ALA A 73 0.30 -5.94 0.65
N CYS A 74 0.23 -4.63 0.41
CA CYS A 74 -0.99 -3.82 0.53
C CYS A 74 -1.49 -3.48 -0.87
N LEU A 75 -2.63 -4.05 -1.26
CA LEU A 75 -3.20 -3.89 -2.59
C LEU A 75 -4.51 -3.10 -2.51
N THR A 76 -4.49 -1.88 -3.04
CA THR A 76 -5.67 -1.00 -3.05
C THR A 76 -6.63 -1.36 -4.19
N LEU A 77 -7.94 -1.25 -3.92
CA LEU A 77 -9.03 -1.70 -4.78
C LEU A 77 -10.06 -0.58 -5.01
N ALA A 78 -9.62 0.66 -4.97
CA ALA A 78 -10.45 1.87 -5.07
C ALA A 78 -11.59 1.86 -4.02
N GLU A 79 -12.85 2.04 -4.45
CA GLU A 79 -14.01 2.07 -3.57
C GLU A 79 -14.29 0.75 -2.83
N ARG A 80 -13.69 -0.36 -3.28
CA ARG A 80 -13.78 -1.66 -2.60
C ARG A 80 -12.83 -1.77 -1.40
N GLY A 81 -11.99 -0.77 -1.15
CA GLY A 81 -11.02 -0.74 -0.05
C GLY A 81 -9.67 -1.32 -0.43
N SER A 82 -9.18 -2.27 0.32
CA SER A 82 -7.88 -2.90 0.08
C SER A 82 -7.82 -4.31 0.64
N ILE A 83 -6.83 -5.07 0.18
CA ILE A 83 -6.41 -6.32 0.82
C ILE A 83 -4.97 -6.21 1.28
N ILE A 84 -4.69 -6.79 2.43
CA ILE A 84 -3.33 -6.93 2.99
C ILE A 84 -3.00 -8.42 2.93
N VAL A 85 -1.97 -8.74 2.17
CA VAL A 85 -1.52 -10.12 1.93
C VAL A 85 -0.25 -10.37 2.72
N THR A 86 -0.25 -11.39 3.56
CA THR A 86 0.93 -11.92 4.27
C THR A 86 1.20 -13.35 3.82
N GLU A 87 2.22 -13.99 4.34
CA GLU A 87 2.47 -15.41 4.07
C GLU A 87 1.29 -16.30 4.51
N ASP A 88 0.67 -15.97 5.65
CA ASP A 88 -0.32 -16.82 6.32
C ASP A 88 -1.77 -16.48 5.96
N GLU A 89 -2.07 -15.20 5.64
CA GLU A 89 -3.46 -14.75 5.50
C GLU A 89 -3.63 -13.59 4.51
N ILE A 90 -4.89 -13.38 4.10
CA ILE A 90 -5.34 -12.21 3.34
C ILE A 90 -6.40 -11.48 4.15
N ILE A 91 -6.10 -10.25 4.56
CA ILE A 91 -6.97 -9.41 5.38
C ILE A 91 -7.67 -8.39 4.50
N GLY A 92 -9.01 -8.40 4.47
CA GLY A 92 -9.81 -7.38 3.79
C GLY A 92 -10.02 -6.15 4.67
N VAL A 93 -9.85 -4.96 4.09
CA VAL A 93 -10.09 -3.67 4.74
C VAL A 93 -11.03 -2.84 3.86
N GLY A 94 -12.16 -2.40 4.41
CA GLY A 94 -13.11 -1.57 3.70
C GLY A 94 -12.59 -0.17 3.40
N ALA A 95 -13.05 0.43 2.31
CA ALA A 95 -12.77 1.83 2.04
C ALA A 95 -13.48 2.72 3.06
N LYS A 96 -12.80 3.76 3.56
CA LYS A 96 -13.45 4.82 4.33
C LYS A 96 -14.36 5.61 3.38
N ALA A 97 -15.66 5.63 3.69
CA ALA A 97 -16.64 6.31 2.87
C ALA A 97 -16.39 7.83 2.84
N VAL A 98 -16.51 8.42 1.65
CA VAL A 98 -16.47 9.85 1.40
C VAL A 98 -17.74 10.30 0.68
N SER A 99 -18.12 11.56 0.84
CA SER A 99 -19.31 12.11 0.17
C SER A 99 -19.12 12.22 -1.35
N GLN A 100 -17.90 12.54 -1.77
CA GLN A 100 -17.54 12.72 -3.17
C GLN A 100 -16.02 12.54 -3.35
N VAL A 101 -15.62 11.93 -4.46
CA VAL A 101 -14.23 11.90 -4.92
C VAL A 101 -14.02 13.07 -5.87
N ILE A 102 -13.06 13.95 -5.56
CA ILE A 102 -12.72 15.13 -6.37
C ILE A 102 -11.46 14.87 -7.17
N ASP A 103 -10.41 14.34 -6.54
CA ASP A 103 -9.13 14.06 -7.17
C ASP A 103 -8.48 12.86 -6.46
N SER A 104 -8.08 11.84 -7.21
CA SER A 104 -7.42 10.66 -6.65
C SER A 104 -5.89 10.77 -6.60
N THR A 105 -5.33 11.92 -7.00
CA THR A 105 -3.88 12.16 -6.97
C THR A 105 -3.34 12.05 -5.54
N GLY A 106 -2.36 11.18 -5.35
CA GLY A 106 -1.73 10.94 -4.05
C GLY A 106 -2.47 9.96 -3.14
N ALA A 107 -3.61 9.38 -3.57
CA ALA A 107 -4.36 8.42 -2.76
C ALA A 107 -3.50 7.21 -2.32
N GLY A 108 -2.71 6.65 -3.24
CA GLY A 108 -1.78 5.55 -2.96
C GLY A 108 -0.67 5.95 -1.99
N ASP A 109 -0.12 7.15 -2.12
CA ASP A 109 0.92 7.67 -1.23
C ASP A 109 0.40 7.88 0.19
N LEU A 110 -0.81 8.43 0.31
CA LEU A 110 -1.45 8.65 1.62
C LEU A 110 -1.88 7.32 2.23
N TYR A 111 -2.36 6.37 1.43
CA TYR A 111 -2.62 5.01 1.89
C TYR A 111 -1.33 4.39 2.48
N ALA A 112 -0.23 4.42 1.75
CA ALA A 112 1.06 3.91 2.22
C ALA A 112 1.54 4.64 3.48
N SER A 113 1.36 5.97 3.56
CA SER A 113 1.72 6.78 4.74
C SER A 113 0.93 6.36 5.98
N GLY A 114 -0.40 6.20 5.87
CA GLY A 114 -1.26 5.74 6.96
C GLY A 114 -0.92 4.33 7.43
N PHE A 115 -0.68 3.42 6.49
CA PHE A 115 -0.26 2.05 6.79
C PHE A 115 1.07 2.01 7.55
N LEU A 116 2.09 2.67 7.01
CA LEU A 116 3.44 2.70 7.61
C LEU A 116 3.46 3.39 8.97
N PHE A 117 2.58 4.36 9.21
CA PHE A 117 2.40 4.98 10.52
C PHE A 117 1.98 3.96 11.58
N GLY A 118 1.01 3.10 11.28
CA GLY A 118 0.57 2.03 12.16
C GLY A 118 1.62 0.92 12.30
N TYR A 119 2.15 0.48 11.17
CA TYR A 119 3.14 -0.59 11.11
C TYR A 119 4.41 -0.29 11.93
N ALA A 120 4.93 0.94 11.83
CA ALA A 120 6.10 1.38 12.60
C ALA A 120 5.85 1.42 14.12
N ARG A 121 4.60 1.39 14.56
CA ARG A 121 4.17 1.33 15.96
C ARG A 121 3.81 -0.07 16.42
N GLY A 122 3.92 -1.06 15.55
CA GLY A 122 3.59 -2.45 15.87
C GLY A 122 2.08 -2.70 16.04
N LEU A 123 1.24 -1.87 15.41
CA LEU A 123 -0.20 -2.10 15.42
C LEU A 123 -0.57 -3.31 14.55
N ASP A 124 -1.71 -3.90 14.84
CA ASP A 124 -2.31 -4.95 14.03
C ASP A 124 -2.47 -4.53 12.56
N LEU A 125 -2.24 -5.45 11.62
CA LEU A 125 -2.25 -5.14 10.19
C LEU A 125 -3.60 -4.62 9.71
N LYS A 126 -4.70 -5.11 10.28
CA LYS A 126 -6.03 -4.61 9.96
C LYS A 126 -6.18 -3.15 10.38
N ILE A 127 -5.73 -2.80 11.58
CA ILE A 127 -5.70 -1.42 12.07
C ILE A 127 -4.81 -0.55 11.18
N CYS A 128 -3.64 -1.04 10.77
CA CYS A 128 -2.78 -0.34 9.80
C CYS A 128 -3.53 -0.03 8.49
N GLY A 129 -4.29 -0.99 7.97
CA GLY A 129 -5.12 -0.81 6.77
C GLY A 129 -6.27 0.19 6.98
N GLU A 130 -6.90 0.20 8.14
CA GLU A 130 -7.94 1.19 8.48
C GLU A 130 -7.36 2.60 8.55
N LEU A 131 -6.19 2.80 9.18
CA LEU A 131 -5.44 4.06 9.18
C LEU A 131 -5.08 4.51 7.77
N ALA A 132 -4.65 3.57 6.92
CA ALA A 132 -4.35 3.81 5.52
C ALA A 132 -5.58 4.28 4.74
N SER A 133 -6.73 3.62 4.96
CA SER A 133 -8.01 3.96 4.33
C SER A 133 -8.48 5.37 4.73
N ILE A 134 -8.32 5.76 6.01
CA ILE A 134 -8.65 7.10 6.50
C ILE A 134 -7.77 8.17 5.82
N ALA A 135 -6.46 7.91 5.73
CA ALA A 135 -5.53 8.84 5.09
C ALA A 135 -5.82 9.00 3.58
N ALA A 136 -6.12 7.91 2.89
CA ALA A 136 -6.51 7.94 1.49
C ALA A 136 -7.87 8.64 1.28
N ALA A 137 -8.83 8.47 2.19
CA ALA A 137 -10.13 9.11 2.12
C ALA A 137 -10.03 10.63 2.24
N GLU A 138 -9.15 11.16 3.07
CA GLU A 138 -8.95 12.60 3.21
C GLU A 138 -8.49 13.21 1.87
N ILE A 139 -7.43 12.67 1.27
CA ILE A 139 -6.80 13.28 0.10
C ILE A 139 -7.71 13.29 -1.14
N ILE A 140 -8.60 12.31 -1.29
CA ILE A 140 -9.48 12.23 -2.47
C ILE A 140 -10.68 13.18 -2.43
N THR A 141 -10.89 13.91 -1.33
CA THR A 141 -12.00 14.86 -1.17
C THR A 141 -11.69 16.27 -1.66
N HIS A 142 -10.48 16.54 -2.14
CA HIS A 142 -10.05 17.83 -2.63
C HIS A 142 -8.97 17.69 -3.71
N THR A 143 -8.62 18.79 -4.38
CA THR A 143 -7.59 18.81 -5.42
C THR A 143 -6.19 18.86 -4.81
N GLY A 144 -5.28 18.04 -5.37
CA GLY A 144 -3.86 18.03 -5.03
C GLY A 144 -3.46 16.91 -4.08
N ALA A 145 -2.16 16.64 -4.01
CA ALA A 145 -1.58 15.46 -3.34
C ALA A 145 -1.09 15.73 -1.89
N ARG A 146 -1.56 16.81 -1.25
CA ARG A 146 -1.20 17.13 0.14
C ARG A 146 -2.45 17.21 1.01
N PRO A 147 -2.48 16.55 2.18
CA PRO A 147 -3.62 16.62 3.10
C PRO A 147 -3.88 18.08 3.53
N LEU A 148 -5.15 18.44 3.61
CA LEU A 148 -5.58 19.77 4.08
C LEU A 148 -5.69 19.81 5.61
N VAL A 149 -5.80 18.65 6.25
CA VAL A 149 -5.87 18.53 7.71
C VAL A 149 -4.76 17.62 8.22
N PRO A 150 -4.28 17.81 9.45
CA PRO A 150 -3.32 16.91 10.06
C PRO A 150 -3.91 15.50 10.17
N LEU A 151 -3.32 14.51 9.50
CA LEU A 151 -3.78 13.10 9.53
C LEU A 151 -3.89 12.55 10.97
N LYS A 152 -3.02 13.00 11.88
CA LYS A 152 -3.09 12.63 13.29
C LYS A 152 -4.45 12.97 13.92
N SER A 153 -5.01 14.14 13.60
CA SER A 153 -6.32 14.57 14.13
C SER A 153 -7.47 13.69 13.63
N LEU A 154 -7.40 13.25 12.37
CA LEU A 154 -8.38 12.31 11.80
C LEU A 154 -8.32 10.95 12.49
N ILE A 155 -7.12 10.43 12.65
CA ILE A 155 -6.88 9.13 13.32
C ILE A 155 -7.38 9.18 14.77
N GLU A 156 -7.03 10.23 15.52
CA GLU A 156 -7.48 10.38 16.91
C GLU A 156 -9.02 10.50 17.02
N SER A 157 -9.70 11.08 16.05
CA SER A 157 -11.16 11.17 16.04
C SER A 157 -11.86 9.83 15.81
N GLU A 158 -11.26 8.94 15.02
CA GLU A 158 -11.83 7.63 14.69
C GLU A 158 -11.60 6.58 15.79
N PHE A 159 -10.50 6.65 16.51
CA PHE A 159 -10.11 5.64 17.51
C PHE A 159 -10.34 6.08 18.97
N ARG A 160 -11.01 7.24 19.21
CA ARG A 160 -11.40 7.70 20.55
C ARG A 160 -12.76 7.18 21.03
N ASN A 161 -13.45 6.38 20.23
CA ASN A 161 -14.77 5.82 20.60
C ASN A 161 -14.67 4.37 21.04
#